data_8150f7f1ce14d0ee1104847ad5a6e9d3
#
_entry.id   8150f7f1ce14d0ee1104847ad5a6e9d3
#
_cell.length_a   1.000
_cell.length_b   1.000
_cell.length_c   1.000
_cell.angle_alpha   90.00
_cell.angle_beta   90.00
_cell.angle_gamma   90.00
#
_symmetry.space_group_name_H-M   'P 1'
#
loop_
_entity.id
_entity.type
_entity.pdbx_description
1 polymer ?
#
loop_
_entity_poly.entity_id
_entity_poly.type
_entity_poly.pdbx_seq_one_letter_code
_entity_poly.pdbx_strand_id
1 'polypeptide(L)'
;MKVYYYHTIDTKRVYADWQEGRFPGHFLYGATHLPKYGIDVVFHRPIRPRRRWMLTLHTAWCILTCRERFDTIYATTFRGIEILIFLRALGLYRKPIFVWHHQPIRQAKNPLRECIARLFYRGMDHLFFFPNKLLNDSLRSPKARKDRMSVARWGADLDYYDRLATQFDITNRHGFISTGRELRDIPTLVTAFNNAGQALDIYICKRYLGDDYEQQLRELQLMPNVKVHFVEGMVHQEMSHLVNRAQCVVVCCHSSDYTVGLTTIVEALALGLPLVYTYNPQMPVDIEKAGCGIAVDVADARGWEHAINYLATHPSVAYEMGKRGRQIAEQQLNLENCANDVANVLLRHS
;
A
#
# COMPACT_ATOMS: atom_id res chain seq x y z
N MET A 1 -0.60 -24.22 -12.69
CA MET A 1 0.62 -23.42 -12.49
C MET A 1 0.89 -23.25 -11.01
N LYS A 2 2.17 -23.20 -10.59
CA LYS A 2 2.52 -22.96 -9.18
C LYS A 2 3.53 -21.83 -9.08
N VAL A 3 3.28 -20.84 -8.22
CA VAL A 3 4.16 -19.68 -8.03
C VAL A 3 4.87 -19.73 -6.67
N TYR A 4 6.14 -19.34 -6.63
CA TYR A 4 6.84 -19.07 -5.38
C TYR A 4 6.57 -17.61 -5.00
N TYR A 5 5.77 -17.40 -3.96
CA TYR A 5 5.38 -16.07 -3.51
C TYR A 5 6.38 -15.51 -2.51
N TYR A 6 6.98 -14.39 -2.87
CA TYR A 6 7.95 -13.69 -2.05
C TYR A 6 7.44 -12.33 -1.55
N HIS A 7 7.50 -12.14 -0.27
CA HIS A 7 7.31 -10.85 0.41
C HIS A 7 8.28 -10.75 1.59
N THR A 8 8.62 -9.54 2.03
CA THR A 8 9.52 -9.28 3.18
C THR A 8 8.84 -9.46 4.55
N ILE A 9 7.51 -9.62 4.60
CA ILE A 9 6.75 -9.95 5.81
C ILE A 9 6.67 -11.46 6.02
N ASP A 10 6.22 -11.89 7.19
CA ASP A 10 5.92 -13.31 7.45
C ASP A 10 4.64 -13.75 6.72
N THR A 11 4.82 -14.14 5.45
CA THR A 11 3.72 -14.49 4.56
C THR A 11 2.89 -15.67 5.04
N LYS A 12 3.50 -16.65 5.70
CA LYS A 12 2.78 -17.82 6.22
C LYS A 12 1.88 -17.45 7.39
N ARG A 13 2.39 -16.62 8.30
CA ARG A 13 1.61 -16.12 9.42
C ARG A 13 0.46 -15.25 8.92
N VAL A 14 0.75 -14.28 8.05
CA VAL A 14 -0.26 -13.38 7.50
C VAL A 14 -1.33 -14.16 6.72
N TYR A 15 -0.94 -15.20 5.98
CA TYR A 15 -1.90 -16.07 5.28
C TYR A 15 -2.79 -16.85 6.26
N ALA A 16 -2.23 -17.40 7.35
CA ALA A 16 -3.02 -18.07 8.38
C ALA A 16 -3.97 -17.09 9.09
N ASP A 17 -3.49 -15.90 9.45
CA ASP A 17 -4.31 -14.85 10.06
C ASP A 17 -5.45 -14.40 9.12
N TRP A 18 -5.20 -14.34 7.79
CA TRP A 18 -6.24 -14.09 6.80
C TRP A 18 -7.28 -15.20 6.74
N GLN A 19 -6.86 -16.47 6.72
CA GLN A 19 -7.79 -17.61 6.72
C GLN A 19 -8.70 -17.62 7.95
N GLU A 20 -8.20 -17.15 9.09
CA GLU A 20 -8.96 -17.02 10.33
C GLU A 20 -9.75 -15.69 10.43
N GLY A 21 -9.70 -14.84 9.38
CA GLY A 21 -10.42 -13.57 9.34
C GLY A 21 -9.84 -12.47 10.24
N ARG A 22 -8.62 -12.67 10.79
CA ARG A 22 -7.95 -11.69 11.65
C ARG A 22 -7.13 -10.64 10.90
N PHE A 23 -6.83 -10.89 9.62
CA PHE A 23 -5.97 -10.03 8.82
C PHE A 23 -6.50 -9.92 7.39
N PRO A 24 -6.48 -8.72 6.77
CA PRO A 24 -6.98 -8.55 5.41
C PRO A 24 -6.01 -9.09 4.36
N GLY A 25 -6.54 -9.79 3.36
CA GLY A 25 -5.76 -10.49 2.33
C GLY A 25 -5.05 -9.59 1.33
N HIS A 26 -5.44 -8.32 1.19
CA HIS A 26 -4.82 -7.42 0.21
C HIS A 26 -3.34 -7.13 0.47
N PHE A 27 -2.85 -7.29 1.71
CA PHE A 27 -1.43 -7.22 2.02
C PHE A 27 -0.61 -8.36 1.41
N LEU A 28 -1.27 -9.39 0.90
CA LEU A 28 -0.64 -10.48 0.14
C LEU A 28 -0.79 -10.30 -1.38
N TYR A 29 -1.14 -9.09 -1.84
CA TYR A 29 -1.07 -8.70 -3.26
C TYR A 29 -1.77 -9.68 -4.22
N GLY A 30 -2.94 -10.14 -3.86
CA GLY A 30 -3.72 -11.10 -4.64
C GLY A 30 -3.35 -12.57 -4.41
N ALA A 31 -2.23 -12.88 -3.74
CA ALA A 31 -1.79 -14.27 -3.56
C ALA A 31 -2.80 -15.18 -2.84
N THR A 32 -3.67 -14.62 -2.00
CA THR A 32 -4.77 -15.34 -1.34
C THR A 32 -5.83 -15.85 -2.30
N HIS A 33 -6.00 -15.18 -3.44
CA HIS A 33 -7.04 -15.47 -4.43
C HIS A 33 -6.50 -16.12 -5.71
N LEU A 34 -5.19 -16.21 -5.91
CA LEU A 34 -4.59 -16.90 -7.06
C LEU A 34 -5.07 -18.35 -7.23
N PRO A 35 -5.36 -19.12 -6.16
CA PRO A 35 -5.91 -20.47 -6.31
C PRO A 35 -7.25 -20.51 -7.05
N LYS A 36 -8.09 -19.47 -6.98
CA LYS A 36 -9.34 -19.35 -7.75
C LYS A 36 -9.10 -19.39 -9.27
N TYR A 37 -7.88 -19.02 -9.70
CA TYR A 37 -7.46 -18.98 -11.12
C TYR A 37 -6.57 -20.17 -11.50
N GLY A 38 -6.53 -21.24 -10.69
CA GLY A 38 -5.70 -22.42 -10.94
C GLY A 38 -4.20 -22.20 -10.73
N ILE A 39 -3.83 -21.21 -9.92
CA ILE A 39 -2.44 -20.89 -9.58
C ILE A 39 -2.17 -21.21 -8.11
N ASP A 40 -1.46 -22.29 -7.84
CA ASP A 40 -1.03 -22.66 -6.49
C ASP A 40 0.07 -21.71 -5.98
N VAL A 41 0.14 -21.51 -4.67
CA VAL A 41 1.06 -20.57 -4.05
C VAL A 41 1.96 -21.24 -3.01
N VAL A 42 3.28 -21.17 -3.22
CA VAL A 42 4.29 -21.57 -2.24
C VAL A 42 4.77 -20.33 -1.51
N PHE A 43 4.40 -20.19 -0.25
CA PHE A 43 4.75 -19.00 0.54
C PHE A 43 6.19 -19.07 1.06
N HIS A 44 6.94 -17.97 0.86
CA HIS A 44 8.29 -17.81 1.38
C HIS A 44 8.33 -17.84 2.91
N ARG A 45 9.44 -18.35 3.47
CA ARG A 45 9.74 -18.28 4.90
C ARG A 45 10.70 -17.12 5.17
N PRO A 46 10.22 -15.96 5.65
CA PRO A 46 11.08 -14.81 5.85
C PRO A 46 11.98 -15.01 7.07
N ILE A 47 13.08 -14.28 7.06
CA ILE A 47 13.90 -14.03 8.23
C ILE A 47 13.88 -12.53 8.56
N ARG A 48 14.25 -12.18 9.80
CA ARG A 48 14.52 -10.79 10.19
C ARG A 48 16.06 -10.58 10.22
N PRO A 49 16.71 -10.32 9.10
CA PRO A 49 18.15 -10.18 9.04
C PRO A 49 18.59 -8.83 9.60
N ARG A 50 19.73 -8.82 10.30
CA ARG A 50 20.35 -7.56 10.74
C ARG A 50 20.91 -6.73 9.57
N ARG A 51 21.29 -7.37 8.44
CA ARG A 51 21.90 -6.72 7.27
C ARG A 51 21.23 -7.17 5.97
N ARG A 52 21.13 -6.26 4.99
CA ARG A 52 20.47 -6.50 3.70
C ARG A 52 21.06 -7.70 2.92
N TRP A 53 22.37 -7.84 2.89
CA TRP A 53 23.02 -8.95 2.19
C TRP A 53 22.63 -10.32 2.75
N MET A 54 22.42 -10.41 4.08
CA MET A 54 21.93 -11.65 4.70
C MET A 54 20.53 -12.03 4.22
N LEU A 55 19.64 -11.02 4.05
CA LEU A 55 18.32 -11.25 3.48
C LEU A 55 18.43 -11.83 2.07
N THR A 56 19.26 -11.21 1.22
CA THR A 56 19.43 -11.61 -0.18
C THR A 56 20.00 -13.02 -0.32
N LEU A 57 21.04 -13.38 0.47
CA LEU A 57 21.60 -14.73 0.47
C LEU A 57 20.61 -15.77 0.99
N HIS A 58 19.94 -15.48 2.10
CA HIS A 58 18.96 -16.40 2.69
C HIS A 58 17.79 -16.64 1.72
N THR A 59 17.26 -15.58 1.12
CA THR A 59 16.16 -15.70 0.17
C THR A 59 16.55 -16.51 -1.06
N ALA A 60 17.73 -16.23 -1.62
CA ALA A 60 18.26 -17.01 -2.74
C ALA A 60 18.41 -18.50 -2.36
N TRP A 61 18.96 -18.79 -1.18
CA TRP A 61 19.07 -20.16 -0.66
C TRP A 61 17.69 -20.82 -0.54
N CYS A 62 16.73 -20.18 0.10
CA CYS A 62 15.37 -20.73 0.27
C CYS A 62 14.70 -21.04 -1.07
N ILE A 63 14.86 -20.19 -2.07
CA ILE A 63 14.26 -20.36 -3.41
C ILE A 63 14.95 -21.48 -4.17
N LEU A 64 16.30 -21.53 -4.16
CA LEU A 64 17.08 -22.53 -4.89
C LEU A 64 16.98 -23.93 -4.27
N THR A 65 16.78 -24.02 -2.95
CA THR A 65 16.62 -25.30 -2.23
C THR A 65 15.17 -25.65 -1.93
N CYS A 66 14.22 -24.94 -2.51
CA CYS A 66 12.79 -25.22 -2.29
C CYS A 66 12.45 -26.64 -2.78
N ARG A 67 11.90 -27.46 -1.88
CA ARG A 67 11.51 -28.84 -2.20
C ARG A 67 10.27 -28.92 -3.06
N GLU A 68 9.40 -27.92 -2.96
CA GLU A 68 8.20 -27.84 -3.80
C GLU A 68 8.58 -27.35 -5.20
N ARG A 69 8.09 -28.04 -6.22
CA ARG A 69 8.24 -27.56 -7.62
C ARG A 69 7.35 -26.33 -7.80
N PHE A 70 7.88 -25.30 -8.40
CA PHE A 70 7.16 -24.10 -8.81
C PHE A 70 7.67 -23.64 -10.19
N ASP A 71 6.83 -22.89 -10.90
CA ASP A 71 7.09 -22.50 -12.28
C ASP A 71 7.75 -21.12 -12.36
N THR A 72 7.36 -20.19 -11.48
CA THR A 72 7.79 -18.79 -11.50
C THR A 72 7.90 -18.21 -10.10
N ILE A 73 8.62 -17.07 -9.96
CA ILE A 73 8.64 -16.25 -8.76
C ILE A 73 7.66 -15.09 -8.94
N TYR A 74 6.76 -14.94 -7.98
CA TYR A 74 5.89 -13.77 -7.82
C TYR A 74 6.28 -12.99 -6.56
N ALA A 75 6.84 -11.80 -6.73
CA ALA A 75 7.43 -11.02 -5.64
C ALA A 75 6.76 -9.65 -5.49
N THR A 76 6.48 -9.25 -4.25
CA THR A 76 5.93 -7.91 -3.95
C THR A 76 7.01 -6.82 -3.95
N THR A 77 8.27 -7.20 -3.97
CA THR A 77 9.42 -6.30 -4.02
C THR A 77 10.64 -7.05 -4.56
N PHE A 78 11.55 -6.32 -5.19
CA PHE A 78 12.85 -6.88 -5.60
C PHE A 78 13.86 -7.00 -4.45
N ARG A 79 13.59 -6.32 -3.31
CA ARG A 79 14.49 -6.35 -2.14
C ARG A 79 14.53 -7.76 -1.54
N GLY A 80 15.69 -8.39 -1.60
CA GLY A 80 15.95 -9.74 -1.12
C GLY A 80 16.08 -10.80 -2.21
N ILE A 81 15.61 -10.54 -3.43
CA ILE A 81 15.75 -11.46 -4.58
C ILE A 81 16.76 -10.96 -5.63
N GLU A 82 17.57 -9.96 -5.30
CA GLU A 82 18.50 -9.30 -6.23
C GLU A 82 19.45 -10.30 -6.91
N ILE A 83 19.98 -11.28 -6.18
CA ILE A 83 20.87 -12.32 -6.74
C ILE A 83 20.16 -13.09 -7.84
N LEU A 84 18.90 -13.52 -7.60
CA LEU A 84 18.14 -14.30 -8.59
C LEU A 84 17.80 -13.47 -9.82
N ILE A 85 17.53 -12.17 -9.65
CA ILE A 85 17.29 -11.24 -10.75
C ILE A 85 18.57 -11.13 -11.62
N PHE A 86 19.76 -10.97 -11.02
CA PHE A 86 21.01 -10.94 -11.78
C PHE A 86 21.30 -12.28 -12.45
N LEU A 87 21.11 -13.41 -11.77
CA LEU A 87 21.26 -14.75 -12.36
C LEU A 87 20.30 -14.96 -13.53
N ARG A 88 19.06 -14.44 -13.42
CA ARG A 88 18.06 -14.46 -14.52
C ARG A 88 18.53 -13.62 -15.70
N ALA A 89 19.03 -12.40 -15.45
CA ALA A 89 19.57 -11.52 -16.48
C ALA A 89 20.74 -12.13 -17.26
N LEU A 90 21.55 -12.95 -16.59
CA LEU A 90 22.70 -13.67 -17.16
C LEU A 90 22.33 -15.03 -17.78
N GLY A 91 21.05 -15.46 -17.72
CA GLY A 91 20.59 -16.75 -18.23
C GLY A 91 20.93 -17.95 -17.33
N LEU A 92 21.49 -17.73 -16.14
CA LEU A 92 21.85 -18.78 -15.17
C LEU A 92 20.67 -19.26 -14.34
N TYR A 93 19.62 -18.44 -14.20
CA TYR A 93 18.35 -18.81 -13.57
C TYR A 93 17.23 -18.81 -14.60
N ARG A 94 16.52 -19.93 -14.76
CA ARG A 94 15.60 -20.12 -15.90
C ARG A 94 14.15 -19.72 -15.61
N LYS A 95 13.73 -19.74 -14.35
CA LYS A 95 12.31 -19.46 -14.03
C LYS A 95 12.02 -17.96 -14.13
N PRO A 96 10.88 -17.56 -14.70
CA PRO A 96 10.47 -16.17 -14.78
C PRO A 96 10.33 -15.49 -13.42
N ILE A 97 10.54 -14.19 -13.38
CA ILE A 97 10.46 -13.36 -12.17
C ILE A 97 9.51 -12.19 -12.41
N PHE A 98 8.40 -12.16 -11.67
CA PHE A 98 7.38 -11.11 -11.69
C PHE A 98 7.47 -10.31 -10.41
N VAL A 99 7.52 -8.97 -10.52
CA VAL A 99 7.82 -8.11 -9.37
C VAL A 99 6.90 -6.88 -9.35
N TRP A 100 6.37 -6.53 -8.17
CA TRP A 100 5.74 -5.24 -7.95
C TRP A 100 6.78 -4.14 -7.84
N HIS A 101 6.53 -3.03 -8.54
CA HIS A 101 7.39 -1.86 -8.54
C HIS A 101 6.66 -0.65 -7.95
N HIS A 102 7.12 -0.17 -6.79
CA HIS A 102 6.42 0.84 -6.00
C HIS A 102 6.87 2.27 -6.27
N GLN A 103 7.96 2.45 -7.01
CA GLN A 103 8.57 3.75 -7.31
C GLN A 103 8.80 3.91 -8.82
N PRO A 104 8.97 5.13 -9.36
CA PRO A 104 9.26 5.29 -10.77
C PRO A 104 10.66 4.74 -11.11
N ILE A 105 10.78 4.09 -12.28
CA ILE A 105 12.07 3.64 -12.82
C ILE A 105 12.83 4.85 -13.34
N ARG A 106 13.85 5.28 -12.61
CA ARG A 106 14.66 6.46 -12.96
C ARG A 106 15.96 6.09 -13.62
N GLN A 107 16.43 6.92 -14.57
CA GLN A 107 17.75 6.80 -15.13
C GLN A 107 18.81 7.18 -14.08
N ALA A 108 19.84 6.36 -13.93
CA ALA A 108 20.95 6.67 -13.05
C ALA A 108 21.87 7.75 -13.70
N LYS A 109 22.34 8.69 -12.89
CA LYS A 109 23.27 9.74 -13.36
C LYS A 109 24.65 9.18 -13.77
N ASN A 110 25.10 8.14 -13.08
CA ASN A 110 26.40 7.48 -13.35
C ASN A 110 26.23 6.40 -14.41
N PRO A 111 27.02 6.39 -15.51
CA PRO A 111 26.91 5.42 -16.61
C PRO A 111 27.10 3.97 -16.16
N LEU A 112 28.06 3.69 -15.27
CA LEU A 112 28.29 2.33 -14.75
C LEU A 112 27.09 1.84 -13.94
N ARG A 113 26.54 2.70 -13.08
CA ARG A 113 25.32 2.37 -12.33
C ARG A 113 24.13 2.15 -13.26
N GLU A 114 24.03 2.93 -14.34
CA GLU A 114 23.00 2.76 -15.35
C GLU A 114 23.14 1.41 -16.09
N CYS A 115 24.36 1.02 -16.44
CA CYS A 115 24.63 -0.29 -17.08
C CYS A 115 24.23 -1.45 -16.15
N ILE A 116 24.62 -1.39 -14.87
CA ILE A 116 24.24 -2.40 -13.86
C ILE A 116 22.72 -2.42 -13.68
N ALA A 117 22.07 -1.25 -13.63
CA ALA A 117 20.63 -1.16 -13.51
C ALA A 117 19.90 -1.74 -14.72
N ARG A 118 20.39 -1.50 -15.96
CA ARG A 118 19.82 -2.14 -17.16
C ARG A 118 19.93 -3.66 -17.12
N LEU A 119 21.07 -4.18 -16.67
CA LEU A 119 21.22 -5.63 -16.46
C LEU A 119 20.23 -6.14 -15.43
N PHE A 120 20.08 -5.43 -14.31
CA PHE A 120 19.13 -5.78 -13.25
C PHE A 120 17.68 -5.84 -13.77
N TYR A 121 17.22 -4.79 -14.47
CA TYR A 121 15.86 -4.75 -15.02
C TYR A 121 15.63 -5.79 -16.13
N ARG A 122 16.68 -6.21 -16.85
CA ARG A 122 16.61 -7.32 -17.83
C ARG A 122 16.23 -8.65 -17.16
N GLY A 123 16.60 -8.84 -15.88
CA GLY A 123 16.31 -10.07 -15.12
C GLY A 123 14.92 -10.15 -14.54
N MET A 124 14.06 -9.14 -14.73
CA MET A 124 12.65 -9.17 -14.37
C MET A 124 11.79 -9.36 -15.61
N ASP A 125 11.01 -10.43 -15.64
CA ASP A 125 10.20 -10.79 -16.81
C ASP A 125 8.95 -9.92 -16.89
N HIS A 126 8.39 -9.48 -15.72
CA HIS A 126 7.27 -8.56 -15.69
C HIS A 126 7.28 -7.69 -14.43
N LEU A 127 6.81 -6.44 -14.57
CA LEU A 127 6.66 -5.48 -13.49
C LEU A 127 5.20 -5.05 -13.34
N PHE A 128 4.67 -5.19 -12.13
CA PHE A 128 3.37 -4.65 -11.77
C PHE A 128 3.49 -3.28 -11.12
N PHE A 129 2.59 -2.38 -11.47
CA PHE A 129 2.47 -1.04 -10.91
C PHE A 129 1.07 -0.82 -10.36
N PHE A 130 0.92 0.09 -9.36
CA PHE A 130 -0.39 0.47 -8.86
C PHE A 130 -1.13 1.43 -9.81
N PRO A 131 -0.59 2.64 -10.14
CA PRO A 131 -1.26 3.57 -11.04
C PRO A 131 -0.65 3.61 -12.44
N ASN A 132 -1.48 3.97 -13.40
CA ASN A 132 -1.02 4.24 -14.77
C ASN A 132 0.06 5.33 -14.84
N LYS A 133 -0.04 6.36 -13.98
CA LYS A 133 0.94 7.45 -13.96
C LYS A 133 2.33 6.96 -13.61
N LEU A 134 2.48 6.10 -12.59
CA LEU A 134 3.76 5.55 -12.17
C LEU A 134 4.39 4.69 -13.28
N LEU A 135 3.57 3.89 -13.98
CA LEU A 135 3.99 3.13 -15.15
C LEU A 135 4.47 4.08 -16.26
N ASN A 136 3.70 5.10 -16.60
CA ASN A 136 4.05 6.07 -17.66
C ASN A 136 5.31 6.88 -17.32
N ASP A 137 5.47 7.31 -16.08
CA ASP A 137 6.68 7.98 -15.60
C ASP A 137 7.90 7.06 -15.70
N SER A 138 7.72 5.76 -15.42
CA SER A 138 8.77 4.74 -15.57
C SER A 138 9.18 4.51 -17.03
N LEU A 139 8.24 4.61 -17.99
CA LEU A 139 8.53 4.44 -19.43
C LEU A 139 9.48 5.52 -19.99
N ARG A 140 9.70 6.61 -19.28
CA ARG A 140 10.73 7.61 -19.63
C ARG A 140 12.15 7.09 -19.45
N SER A 141 12.32 6.01 -18.70
CA SER A 141 13.63 5.40 -18.47
C SER A 141 13.98 4.39 -19.58
N PRO A 142 15.21 4.41 -20.11
CA PRO A 142 15.65 3.46 -21.16
C PRO A 142 15.72 2.00 -20.68
N LYS A 143 15.53 1.75 -19.38
CA LYS A 143 15.46 0.40 -18.77
C LYS A 143 14.05 -0.17 -18.80
N ALA A 144 13.04 0.70 -18.92
CA ALA A 144 11.65 0.28 -18.91
C ALA A 144 11.26 -0.36 -20.24
N ARG A 145 10.52 -1.44 -20.18
CA ARG A 145 10.02 -2.16 -21.34
C ARG A 145 8.51 -2.28 -21.24
N LYS A 146 7.78 -1.56 -22.08
CA LYS A 146 6.31 -1.51 -22.07
C LYS A 146 5.67 -2.91 -22.19
N ASP A 147 6.27 -3.79 -22.98
CA ASP A 147 5.83 -5.18 -23.18
C ASP A 147 5.92 -6.05 -21.90
N ARG A 148 6.68 -5.59 -20.90
CA ARG A 148 6.89 -6.26 -19.61
C ARG A 148 6.35 -5.48 -18.41
N MET A 149 5.39 -4.60 -18.63
CA MET A 149 4.86 -3.74 -17.59
C MET A 149 3.34 -3.69 -17.67
N SER A 150 2.67 -3.78 -16.54
CA SER A 150 1.22 -3.57 -16.45
C SER A 150 0.83 -2.91 -15.14
N VAL A 151 -0.34 -2.31 -15.13
CA VAL A 151 -1.00 -1.88 -13.90
C VAL A 151 -1.87 -3.03 -13.41
N ALA A 152 -1.81 -3.30 -12.10
CA ALA A 152 -2.78 -4.16 -11.44
C ALA A 152 -3.54 -3.35 -10.38
N ARG A 153 -4.87 -3.52 -10.35
CA ARG A 153 -5.82 -2.74 -9.52
C ARG A 153 -5.77 -3.21 -8.07
N TRP A 154 -4.67 -2.90 -7.38
CA TRP A 154 -4.53 -3.25 -5.98
C TRP A 154 -5.55 -2.51 -5.12
N GLY A 155 -6.25 -3.24 -4.24
CA GLY A 155 -7.30 -2.68 -3.41
C GLY A 155 -7.67 -3.59 -2.24
N ALA A 156 -8.67 -3.18 -1.47
CA ALA A 156 -9.03 -3.78 -0.19
C ALA A 156 -9.62 -5.20 -0.31
N ASP A 157 -9.45 -5.97 0.75
CA ASP A 157 -10.16 -7.24 0.99
C ASP A 157 -11.57 -6.91 1.49
N LEU A 158 -12.54 -6.84 0.57
CA LEU A 158 -13.91 -6.44 0.90
C LEU A 158 -14.58 -7.40 1.89
N ASP A 159 -14.35 -8.70 1.75
CA ASP A 159 -14.93 -9.70 2.67
C ASP A 159 -14.47 -9.48 4.12
N TYR A 160 -13.22 -9.05 4.30
CA TYR A 160 -12.70 -8.71 5.63
C TYR A 160 -13.38 -7.46 6.18
N TYR A 161 -13.47 -6.38 5.39
CA TYR A 161 -14.05 -5.11 5.84
C TYR A 161 -15.56 -5.18 5.98
N ASP A 162 -16.27 -6.01 5.23
CA ASP A 162 -17.70 -6.24 5.40
C ASP A 162 -18.01 -6.92 6.73
N ARG A 163 -17.24 -7.96 7.07
CA ARG A 163 -17.37 -8.60 8.41
C ARG A 163 -17.06 -7.62 9.55
N LEU A 164 -16.09 -6.74 9.35
CA LEU A 164 -15.74 -5.73 10.32
C LEU A 164 -16.86 -4.67 10.47
N ALA A 165 -17.43 -4.22 9.36
CA ALA A 165 -18.49 -3.21 9.36
C ALA A 165 -19.73 -3.66 10.13
N THR A 166 -20.07 -4.96 10.06
CA THR A 166 -21.23 -5.51 10.80
C THR A 166 -21.07 -5.52 12.32
N GLN A 167 -19.83 -5.34 12.82
CA GLN A 167 -19.53 -5.38 14.25
C GLN A 167 -19.69 -4.01 14.94
N PHE A 168 -20.06 -2.97 14.21
CA PHE A 168 -20.18 -1.62 14.74
C PHE A 168 -21.35 -0.88 14.11
N ASP A 169 -22.13 -0.19 14.95
CA ASP A 169 -23.20 0.68 14.46
C ASP A 169 -22.61 1.96 13.84
N ILE A 170 -22.71 2.06 12.54
CA ILE A 170 -22.17 3.18 11.75
C ILE A 170 -22.76 4.55 12.13
N THR A 171 -23.94 4.58 12.78
CA THR A 171 -24.55 5.84 13.28
C THR A 171 -23.77 6.43 14.46
N ASN A 172 -22.93 5.62 15.12
CA ASN A 172 -22.08 6.05 16.23
C ASN A 172 -20.67 6.48 15.80
N ARG A 173 -20.41 6.60 14.49
CA ARG A 173 -19.13 7.11 13.97
C ARG A 173 -18.92 8.56 14.38
N HIS A 174 -17.73 8.87 14.91
CA HIS A 174 -17.38 10.22 15.36
C HIS A 174 -15.90 10.50 15.20
N GLY A 175 -15.57 11.80 15.13
CA GLY A 175 -14.19 12.27 15.06
C GLY A 175 -13.45 11.88 13.77
N PHE A 176 -12.22 12.31 13.68
CA PHE A 176 -11.32 12.06 12.57
C PHE A 176 -10.20 11.12 13.00
N ILE A 177 -9.73 10.29 12.09
CA ILE A 177 -8.62 9.38 12.36
C ILE A 177 -7.52 9.51 11.30
N SER A 178 -6.27 9.58 11.76
CA SER A 178 -5.08 9.49 10.92
C SER A 178 -4.31 8.23 11.26
N THR A 179 -4.02 7.42 10.24
CA THR A 179 -3.22 6.20 10.37
C THR A 179 -2.09 6.17 9.35
N GLY A 180 -1.14 5.25 9.56
CA GLY A 180 -0.01 5.06 8.66
C GLY A 180 1.29 5.61 9.21
N ARG A 181 2.37 5.45 8.45
CA ARG A 181 3.72 5.69 8.99
C ARG A 181 4.70 6.33 8.00
N GLU A 182 4.39 6.38 6.72
CA GLU A 182 5.32 6.84 5.70
C GLU A 182 4.95 8.24 5.24
N LEU A 183 5.93 9.16 5.29
CA LEU A 183 5.82 10.54 4.82
C LEU A 183 4.59 11.29 5.37
N ARG A 184 4.22 11.08 6.63
CA ARG A 184 3.12 11.82 7.25
C ARG A 184 3.55 13.24 7.59
N ASP A 185 2.78 14.24 7.13
CA ASP A 185 2.97 15.66 7.48
C ASP A 185 2.19 15.97 8.77
N ILE A 186 2.77 15.56 9.89
CA ILE A 186 2.17 15.72 11.22
C ILE A 186 2.05 17.21 11.63
N PRO A 187 3.05 18.07 11.37
CA PRO A 187 2.92 19.50 11.72
C PRO A 187 1.73 20.19 11.04
N THR A 188 1.55 19.97 9.74
CA THR A 188 0.41 20.55 8.99
C THR A 188 -0.93 20.02 9.53
N LEU A 189 -1.02 18.70 9.76
CA LEU A 189 -2.24 18.07 10.27
C LEU A 189 -2.61 18.59 11.65
N VAL A 190 -1.67 18.63 12.60
CA VAL A 190 -1.90 19.10 13.98
C VAL A 190 -2.32 20.59 13.97
N THR A 191 -1.64 21.43 13.18
CA THR A 191 -2.00 22.84 13.07
C THR A 191 -3.45 23.01 12.60
N ALA A 192 -3.85 22.30 11.57
CA ALA A 192 -5.22 22.35 11.03
C ALA A 192 -6.28 21.94 12.06
N PHE A 193 -6.03 20.83 12.78
CA PHE A 193 -6.99 20.34 13.78
C PHE A 193 -7.02 21.19 15.06
N ASN A 194 -5.89 21.79 15.48
CA ASN A 194 -5.86 22.77 16.55
C ASN A 194 -6.77 23.95 16.22
N ASN A 195 -6.73 24.45 14.97
CA ASN A 195 -7.55 25.58 14.53
C ASN A 195 -9.03 25.17 14.36
N ALA A 196 -9.29 24.01 13.77
CA ALA A 196 -10.65 23.53 13.53
C ALA A 196 -11.39 23.12 14.83
N GLY A 197 -10.67 22.77 15.88
CA GLY A 197 -11.26 22.30 17.15
C GLY A 197 -11.96 20.93 17.07
N GLN A 198 -11.88 20.24 15.94
CA GLN A 198 -12.48 18.92 15.73
C GLN A 198 -11.64 17.80 16.35
N ALA A 199 -12.28 16.73 16.81
CA ALA A 199 -11.60 15.61 17.43
C ALA A 199 -10.76 14.83 16.42
N LEU A 200 -9.48 14.61 16.74
CA LEU A 200 -8.53 13.83 15.93
C LEU A 200 -7.79 12.80 16.79
N ASP A 201 -7.81 11.55 16.35
CA ASP A 201 -6.92 10.50 16.84
C ASP A 201 -5.84 10.18 15.80
N ILE A 202 -4.55 10.35 16.17
CA ILE A 202 -3.39 10.04 15.33
C ILE A 202 -2.75 8.74 15.82
N TYR A 203 -2.75 7.71 15.00
CA TYR A 203 -2.06 6.43 15.25
C TYR A 203 -0.81 6.33 14.38
N ILE A 204 0.38 6.48 14.98
CA ILE A 204 1.64 6.58 14.24
C ILE A 204 2.76 5.87 14.99
N CYS A 205 3.77 5.35 14.27
CA CYS A 205 4.98 4.85 14.89
C CYS A 205 5.92 6.02 15.29
N LYS A 206 6.80 5.80 16.26
CA LYS A 206 7.73 6.82 16.71
C LYS A 206 8.70 7.25 15.61
N ARG A 207 9.21 6.29 14.82
CA ARG A 207 10.21 6.52 13.76
C ARG A 207 9.93 5.64 12.55
N TYR A 208 10.11 6.18 11.34
CA TYR A 208 10.00 5.41 10.11
C TYR A 208 10.81 6.04 8.96
N LEU A 209 11.71 5.27 8.34
CA LEU A 209 12.50 5.65 7.15
C LEU A 209 13.22 7.01 7.22
N GLY A 210 13.60 7.44 8.40
CA GLY A 210 14.29 8.74 8.62
C GLY A 210 13.41 9.80 9.27
N ASP A 211 12.09 9.64 9.24
CA ASP A 211 11.18 10.50 9.98
C ASP A 211 11.19 10.15 11.48
N ASP A 212 11.34 11.14 12.33
CA ASP A 212 11.22 11.06 13.79
C ASP A 212 9.94 11.78 14.25
N TYR A 213 8.82 11.06 14.20
CA TYR A 213 7.50 11.61 14.56
C TYR A 213 7.39 11.92 16.07
N GLU A 214 8.10 11.17 16.92
CA GLU A 214 8.13 11.46 18.37
C GLU A 214 8.76 12.82 18.63
N GLN A 215 9.87 13.15 17.96
CA GLN A 215 10.49 14.46 18.07
C GLN A 215 9.59 15.56 17.51
N GLN A 216 9.04 15.39 16.30
CA GLN A 216 8.13 16.37 15.70
C GLN A 216 6.94 16.69 16.63
N LEU A 217 6.33 15.66 17.22
CA LEU A 217 5.18 15.84 18.12
C LEU A 217 5.53 16.51 19.45
N ARG A 218 6.76 16.33 19.96
CA ARG A 218 7.23 17.06 21.15
C ARG A 218 7.41 18.56 20.92
N GLU A 219 7.69 18.96 19.69
CA GLU A 219 7.90 20.36 19.28
C GLU A 219 6.57 21.07 18.96
N LEU A 220 5.47 20.35 18.86
CA LEU A 220 4.16 20.87 18.53
C LEU A 220 3.30 21.10 19.78
N GLN A 221 2.53 22.17 19.77
CA GLN A 221 1.46 22.39 20.75
C GLN A 221 0.24 21.53 20.33
N LEU A 222 -0.11 20.56 21.16
CA LEU A 222 -1.32 19.75 20.97
C LEU A 222 -2.46 20.34 21.78
N MET A 223 -3.56 20.69 21.12
CA MET A 223 -4.81 21.07 21.79
C MET A 223 -5.53 19.82 22.30
N PRO A 224 -6.46 19.92 23.28
CA PRO A 224 -7.13 18.76 23.89
C PRO A 224 -7.94 17.88 22.93
N ASN A 225 -8.32 18.42 21.77
CA ASN A 225 -9.03 17.70 20.70
C ASN A 225 -8.13 16.80 19.85
N VAL A 226 -6.79 16.93 19.95
CA VAL A 226 -5.81 16.12 19.19
C VAL A 226 -5.17 15.12 20.12
N LYS A 227 -5.39 13.82 19.86
CA LYS A 227 -4.81 12.71 20.62
C LYS A 227 -3.82 11.94 19.76
N VAL A 228 -2.68 11.60 20.35
CA VAL A 228 -1.62 10.85 19.67
C VAL A 228 -1.39 9.52 20.36
N HIS A 229 -1.41 8.46 19.56
CA HIS A 229 -1.21 7.08 19.99
C HIS A 229 0.00 6.50 19.24
N PHE A 230 1.08 6.24 19.97
CA PHE A 230 2.23 5.57 19.36
C PHE A 230 1.96 4.07 19.25
N VAL A 231 2.07 3.54 18.04
CA VAL A 231 1.85 2.13 17.74
C VAL A 231 3.17 1.46 17.32
N GLU A 232 3.42 0.26 17.81
CA GLU A 232 4.56 -0.56 17.41
C GLU A 232 4.08 -1.66 16.46
N GLY A 233 4.70 -1.72 15.28
CA GLY A 233 4.37 -2.72 14.27
C GLY A 233 3.08 -2.43 13.50
N MET A 234 2.57 -3.46 12.84
CA MET A 234 1.29 -3.43 12.11
C MET A 234 0.24 -4.19 12.92
N VAL A 235 -0.57 -3.47 13.67
CA VAL A 235 -1.71 -4.03 14.43
C VAL A 235 -2.97 -3.83 13.60
N HIS A 236 -3.20 -4.74 12.62
CA HIS A 236 -4.24 -4.50 11.62
C HIS A 236 -5.66 -4.65 12.16
N GLN A 237 -5.96 -5.69 12.93
CA GLN A 237 -7.34 -5.92 13.37
C GLN A 237 -7.83 -4.80 14.30
N GLU A 238 -7.06 -4.48 15.32
CA GLU A 238 -7.42 -3.40 16.26
C GLU A 238 -7.48 -2.05 15.53
N MET A 239 -6.54 -1.78 14.62
CA MET A 239 -6.52 -0.55 13.84
C MET A 239 -7.74 -0.44 12.93
N SER A 240 -8.13 -1.52 12.25
CA SER A 240 -9.31 -1.55 11.39
C SER A 240 -10.60 -1.28 12.18
N HIS A 241 -10.70 -1.79 13.42
CA HIS A 241 -11.83 -1.46 14.31
C HIS A 241 -11.86 0.02 14.69
N LEU A 242 -10.70 0.62 14.98
CA LEU A 242 -10.60 2.05 15.30
C LEU A 242 -10.98 2.90 14.08
N VAL A 243 -10.46 2.56 12.89
CA VAL A 243 -10.82 3.25 11.65
C VAL A 243 -12.33 3.16 11.38
N ASN A 244 -12.94 1.99 11.59
CA ASN A 244 -14.38 1.81 11.38
C ASN A 244 -15.27 2.67 12.30
N ARG A 245 -14.74 3.12 13.44
CA ARG A 245 -15.45 3.99 14.40
C ARG A 245 -15.33 5.48 14.07
N ALA A 246 -14.41 5.87 13.21
CA ALA A 246 -14.23 7.26 12.81
C ALA A 246 -15.31 7.69 11.81
N GLN A 247 -15.65 8.97 11.83
CA GLN A 247 -16.56 9.55 10.82
C GLN A 247 -15.83 9.91 9.51
N CYS A 248 -14.50 10.12 9.58
CA CYS A 248 -13.68 10.49 8.42
C CYS A 248 -12.24 10.04 8.63
N VAL A 249 -11.59 9.60 7.56
CA VAL A 249 -10.16 9.27 7.53
C VAL A 249 -9.38 10.42 6.93
N VAL A 250 -8.27 10.82 7.59
CA VAL A 250 -7.40 11.89 7.11
C VAL A 250 -6.01 11.33 6.77
N VAL A 251 -5.51 11.68 5.57
CA VAL A 251 -4.22 11.19 5.03
C VAL A 251 -3.36 12.39 4.64
N CYS A 252 -2.79 13.07 5.63
CA CYS A 252 -1.90 14.21 5.44
C CYS A 252 -0.47 13.71 5.21
N CYS A 253 0.09 14.04 4.04
CA CYS A 253 1.41 13.55 3.62
C CYS A 253 2.26 14.66 3.03
N HIS A 254 3.58 14.51 3.12
CA HIS A 254 4.52 15.28 2.32
C HIS A 254 4.41 14.90 0.83
N SER A 255 4.92 15.78 -0.04
CA SER A 255 4.96 15.53 -1.49
C SER A 255 5.72 14.24 -1.81
N SER A 256 5.19 13.46 -2.74
CA SER A 256 5.80 12.19 -3.18
C SER A 256 5.58 11.95 -4.67
N ASP A 257 6.52 11.26 -5.29
CA ASP A 257 6.44 10.79 -6.68
C ASP A 257 5.97 9.32 -6.81
N TYR A 258 5.44 8.77 -5.73
CA TYR A 258 4.80 7.43 -5.68
C TYR A 258 3.55 7.44 -4.79
N THR A 259 2.83 6.32 -4.74
CA THR A 259 1.55 6.18 -4.02
C THR A 259 1.74 6.10 -2.50
N VAL A 260 1.88 7.24 -1.84
CA VAL A 260 1.89 7.31 -0.36
C VAL A 260 0.45 7.37 0.17
N GLY A 261 0.17 6.61 1.24
CA GLY A 261 -1.15 6.59 1.87
C GLY A 261 -2.18 5.68 1.20
N LEU A 262 -1.85 5.01 0.09
CA LEU A 262 -2.79 4.17 -0.66
C LEU A 262 -3.46 3.11 0.20
N THR A 263 -2.73 2.45 1.10
CA THR A 263 -3.30 1.43 2.01
C THR A 263 -4.43 2.02 2.85
N THR A 264 -4.18 3.13 3.52
CA THR A 264 -5.19 3.81 4.35
C THR A 264 -6.41 4.26 3.52
N ILE A 265 -6.16 4.73 2.29
CA ILE A 265 -7.22 5.16 1.38
C ILE A 265 -8.11 3.97 0.98
N VAL A 266 -7.55 2.85 0.51
CA VAL A 266 -8.37 1.70 0.08
C VAL A 266 -9.14 1.06 1.24
N GLU A 267 -8.59 1.09 2.44
CA GLU A 267 -9.27 0.66 3.67
C GLU A 267 -10.46 1.56 4.02
N ALA A 268 -10.26 2.88 3.95
CA ALA A 268 -11.35 3.85 4.16
C ALA A 268 -12.45 3.70 3.11
N LEU A 269 -12.10 3.54 1.84
CA LEU A 269 -13.07 3.30 0.76
C LEU A 269 -13.87 2.00 1.02
N ALA A 270 -13.21 0.92 1.44
CA ALA A 270 -13.86 -0.35 1.76
C ALA A 270 -14.86 -0.23 2.92
N LEU A 271 -14.55 0.58 3.92
CA LEU A 271 -15.42 0.86 5.06
C LEU A 271 -16.51 1.91 4.77
N GLY A 272 -16.56 2.46 3.56
CA GLY A 272 -17.50 3.52 3.19
C GLY A 272 -17.28 4.80 3.99
N LEU A 273 -16.02 5.16 4.26
CA LEU A 273 -15.64 6.38 4.98
C LEU A 273 -15.21 7.48 4.01
N PRO A 274 -15.64 8.73 4.22
CA PRO A 274 -15.11 9.86 3.47
C PRO A 274 -13.64 10.10 3.82
N LEU A 275 -12.94 10.77 2.91
CA LEU A 275 -11.51 11.05 3.00
C LEU A 275 -11.23 12.55 2.95
N VAL A 276 -10.28 13.02 3.76
CA VAL A 276 -9.49 14.22 3.44
C VAL A 276 -8.05 13.78 3.24
N TYR A 277 -7.45 14.14 2.12
CA TYR A 277 -6.11 13.64 1.80
C TYR A 277 -5.27 14.70 1.09
N THR A 278 -3.94 14.62 1.28
CA THR A 278 -3.04 15.45 0.48
C THR A 278 -3.08 15.01 -0.97
N TYR A 279 -3.32 15.94 -1.89
CA TYR A 279 -3.36 15.66 -3.32
C TYR A 279 -2.07 14.95 -3.77
N ASN A 280 -2.23 13.79 -4.37
CA ASN A 280 -1.13 13.02 -4.94
C ASN A 280 -1.53 12.49 -6.33
N PRO A 281 -0.91 12.98 -7.41
CA PRO A 281 -1.22 12.57 -8.77
C PRO A 281 -0.86 11.09 -9.07
N GLN A 282 -0.19 10.41 -8.14
CA GLN A 282 0.12 8.98 -8.23
C GLN A 282 -0.98 8.08 -7.67
N MET A 283 -2.12 8.64 -7.21
CA MET A 283 -3.24 7.80 -6.78
C MET A 283 -3.88 7.10 -7.99
N PRO A 284 -4.32 5.82 -7.83
CA PRO A 284 -4.94 5.06 -8.92
C PRO A 284 -6.29 5.61 -9.35
N VAL A 285 -6.97 6.32 -8.45
CA VAL A 285 -8.25 7.00 -8.66
C VAL A 285 -8.15 8.42 -8.14
N ASP A 286 -8.70 9.37 -8.88
CA ASP A 286 -8.88 10.74 -8.43
C ASP A 286 -10.06 10.79 -7.44
N ILE A 287 -9.73 10.80 -6.15
CA ILE A 287 -10.67 10.70 -5.01
C ILE A 287 -11.65 11.87 -4.99
N GLU A 288 -11.16 13.09 -5.28
CA GLU A 288 -12.00 14.29 -5.29
C GLU A 288 -12.95 14.31 -6.48
N LYS A 289 -12.43 14.07 -7.69
CA LYS A 289 -13.26 13.98 -8.90
C LYS A 289 -14.30 12.86 -8.81
N ALA A 290 -13.98 11.78 -8.14
CA ALA A 290 -14.90 10.69 -7.86
C ALA A 290 -15.92 11.03 -6.77
N GLY A 291 -15.76 12.17 -6.09
CA GLY A 291 -16.67 12.65 -5.05
C GLY A 291 -16.69 11.81 -3.79
N CYS A 292 -15.59 11.11 -3.47
CA CYS A 292 -15.48 10.28 -2.27
C CYS A 292 -14.52 10.86 -1.22
N GLY A 293 -14.00 12.07 -1.42
CA GLY A 293 -13.17 12.80 -0.47
C GLY A 293 -12.84 14.20 -0.96
N ILE A 294 -12.06 14.92 -0.15
CA ILE A 294 -11.57 16.27 -0.42
C ILE A 294 -10.04 16.21 -0.55
N ALA A 295 -9.51 16.72 -1.66
CA ALA A 295 -8.09 16.87 -1.85
C ALA A 295 -7.61 18.21 -1.26
N VAL A 296 -6.48 18.20 -0.59
CA VAL A 296 -5.83 19.40 -0.05
C VAL A 296 -4.38 19.45 -0.54
N ASP A 297 -3.89 20.64 -0.85
CA ASP A 297 -2.52 20.82 -1.29
C ASP A 297 -1.49 20.48 -0.18
N VAL A 298 -0.27 20.17 -0.60
CA VAL A 298 0.84 19.88 0.30
C VAL A 298 1.12 21.07 1.20
N ALA A 299 1.27 20.85 2.51
CA ALA A 299 1.56 21.84 3.54
C ALA A 299 0.52 22.99 3.66
N ASP A 300 -0.70 22.79 3.17
CA ASP A 300 -1.79 23.78 3.26
C ASP A 300 -2.68 23.55 4.50
N ALA A 301 -2.21 23.98 5.67
CA ALA A 301 -2.97 23.85 6.92
C ALA A 301 -4.35 24.53 6.89
N ARG A 302 -4.52 25.63 6.11
CA ARG A 302 -5.83 26.31 5.98
C ARG A 302 -6.80 25.51 5.12
N GLY A 303 -6.33 24.95 4.01
CA GLY A 303 -7.14 24.03 3.20
C GLY A 303 -7.59 22.81 3.98
N TRP A 304 -6.71 22.25 4.83
CA TRP A 304 -7.05 21.17 5.77
C TRP A 304 -8.11 21.60 6.77
N GLU A 305 -7.96 22.77 7.42
CA GLU A 305 -8.94 23.31 8.35
C GLU A 305 -10.32 23.48 7.71
N HIS A 306 -10.37 24.04 6.49
CA HIS A 306 -11.62 24.19 5.74
C HIS A 306 -12.29 22.84 5.42
N ALA A 307 -11.53 21.87 4.94
CA ALA A 307 -12.04 20.53 4.60
C ALA A 307 -12.58 19.79 5.85
N ILE A 308 -11.85 19.88 6.97
CA ILE A 308 -12.24 19.29 8.26
C ILE A 308 -13.57 19.91 8.74
N ASN A 309 -13.66 21.24 8.78
CA ASN A 309 -14.85 21.95 9.22
C ASN A 309 -16.03 21.69 8.30
N TYR A 310 -15.80 21.61 6.99
CA TYR A 310 -16.85 21.31 6.02
C TYR A 310 -17.44 19.92 6.29
N LEU A 311 -16.64 18.86 6.44
CA LEU A 311 -17.16 17.52 6.68
C LEU A 311 -17.79 17.37 8.08
N ALA A 312 -17.27 18.08 9.10
CA ALA A 312 -17.83 18.07 10.44
C ALA A 312 -19.23 18.70 10.48
N THR A 313 -19.46 19.75 9.68
CA THR A 313 -20.76 20.48 9.65
C THR A 313 -21.74 19.95 8.60
N HIS A 314 -21.30 19.05 7.71
CA HIS A 314 -22.14 18.47 6.64
C HIS A 314 -22.14 16.93 6.68
N PRO A 315 -22.68 16.29 7.72
CA PRO A 315 -22.61 14.83 7.89
C PRO A 315 -23.30 14.05 6.77
N SER A 316 -24.35 14.58 6.16
CA SER A 316 -25.01 13.96 5.02
C SER A 316 -24.12 13.92 3.77
N VAL A 317 -23.33 14.99 3.53
CA VAL A 317 -22.34 15.02 2.44
C VAL A 317 -21.23 14.01 2.70
N ALA A 318 -20.70 13.97 3.94
CA ALA A 318 -19.70 13.01 4.35
C ALA A 318 -20.17 11.56 4.13
N TYR A 319 -21.41 11.26 4.49
CA TYR A 319 -22.03 9.94 4.28
C TYR A 319 -22.11 9.57 2.79
N GLU A 320 -22.58 10.48 1.94
CA GLU A 320 -22.65 10.23 0.48
C GLU A 320 -21.27 10.12 -0.16
N MET A 321 -20.26 10.83 0.32
CA MET A 321 -18.87 10.64 -0.08
C MET A 321 -18.38 9.22 0.26
N GLY A 322 -18.65 8.76 1.47
CA GLY A 322 -18.32 7.41 1.91
C GLY A 322 -18.97 6.33 1.02
N LYS A 323 -20.26 6.48 0.69
CA LYS A 323 -20.96 5.57 -0.22
C LYS A 323 -20.30 5.49 -1.61
N ARG A 324 -19.96 6.65 -2.21
CA ARG A 324 -19.23 6.69 -3.49
C ARG A 324 -17.86 6.04 -3.38
N GLY A 325 -17.16 6.24 -2.25
CA GLY A 325 -15.90 5.57 -1.95
C GLY A 325 -16.05 4.05 -1.92
N ARG A 326 -17.10 3.54 -1.27
CA ARG A 326 -17.41 2.11 -1.24
C ARG A 326 -17.68 1.56 -2.65
N GLN A 327 -18.40 2.24 -3.49
CA GLN A 327 -18.64 1.84 -4.89
C GLN A 327 -17.33 1.72 -5.68
N ILE A 328 -16.36 2.62 -5.47
CA ILE A 328 -15.04 2.53 -6.09
C ILE A 328 -14.28 1.29 -5.60
N ALA A 329 -14.33 1.00 -4.30
CA ALA A 329 -13.73 -0.21 -3.76
C ALA A 329 -14.33 -1.47 -4.41
N GLU A 330 -15.66 -1.56 -4.51
CA GLU A 330 -16.36 -2.68 -5.12
C GLU A 330 -16.07 -2.86 -6.60
N GLN A 331 -16.02 -1.77 -7.36
CA GLN A 331 -15.88 -1.83 -8.81
C GLN A 331 -14.42 -1.92 -9.27
N GLN A 332 -13.49 -1.29 -8.56
CA GLN A 332 -12.14 -1.07 -9.05
C GLN A 332 -11.04 -1.52 -8.07
N LEU A 333 -11.05 -1.02 -6.83
CA LEU A 333 -9.93 -1.14 -5.89
C LEU A 333 -10.20 -2.23 -4.84
N ASN A 334 -10.25 -3.48 -5.26
CA ASN A 334 -10.47 -4.63 -4.40
C ASN A 334 -9.49 -5.77 -4.67
N LEU A 335 -9.43 -6.72 -3.73
CA LEU A 335 -8.54 -7.87 -3.77
C LEU A 335 -8.83 -8.82 -4.94
N GLU A 336 -10.11 -9.00 -5.32
CA GLU A 336 -10.50 -9.86 -6.44
C GLU A 336 -9.97 -9.32 -7.77
N ASN A 337 -10.18 -8.02 -8.04
CA ASN A 337 -9.64 -7.37 -9.23
C ASN A 337 -8.11 -7.43 -9.28
N CYS A 338 -7.44 -7.24 -8.13
CA CYS A 338 -6.00 -7.37 -8.01
C CYS A 338 -5.53 -8.77 -8.39
N ALA A 339 -6.15 -9.79 -7.82
CA ALA A 339 -5.80 -11.18 -8.09
C ALA A 339 -6.06 -11.58 -9.55
N ASN A 340 -7.17 -11.12 -10.14
CA ASN A 340 -7.48 -11.33 -11.54
C ASN A 340 -6.43 -10.70 -12.47
N ASP A 341 -6.07 -9.44 -12.23
CA ASP A 341 -5.06 -8.74 -13.04
C ASP A 341 -3.70 -9.44 -12.97
N VAL A 342 -3.29 -9.87 -11.77
CA VAL A 342 -2.04 -10.62 -11.56
C VAL A 342 -2.10 -11.99 -12.21
N ALA A 343 -3.19 -12.75 -12.02
CA ALA A 343 -3.36 -14.09 -12.58
C ALA A 343 -3.30 -14.08 -14.12
N ASN A 344 -3.96 -13.10 -14.75
CA ASN A 344 -3.95 -12.94 -16.20
C ASN A 344 -2.53 -12.75 -16.77
N VAL A 345 -1.68 -12.04 -16.04
CA VAL A 345 -0.27 -11.85 -16.46
C VAL A 345 0.54 -13.11 -16.22
N LEU A 346 0.40 -13.75 -15.07
CA LEU A 346 1.13 -14.98 -14.74
C LEU A 346 0.82 -16.12 -15.74
N LEU A 347 -0.45 -16.32 -16.09
CA LEU A 347 -0.90 -17.37 -16.99
C LEU A 347 -0.48 -17.16 -18.45
N ARG A 348 -0.25 -15.91 -18.89
CA ARG A 348 0.28 -15.64 -20.25
C ARG A 348 1.73 -16.03 -20.43
N HIS A 349 2.46 -16.25 -19.34
CA HIS A 349 3.88 -16.57 -19.34
C HIS A 349 4.19 -17.98 -18.82
N SER A 350 3.13 -18.79 -18.63
CA SER A 350 3.22 -20.22 -18.23
C SER A 350 3.50 -21.14 -19.40
#